data_bcec53c47d3f9ff3d65ca286e3bb4ca2
#
_entry.id   bcec53c47d3f9ff3d65ca286e3bb4ca2
#
_cell.length_a   1.000
_cell.length_b   1.000
_cell.length_c   1.000
_cell.angle_alpha   90.00
_cell.angle_beta   90.00
_cell.angle_gamma   90.00
#
_symmetry.space_group_name_H-M   'P 1'
#
loop_
_entity.id
_entity.type
_entity.pdbx_description
1 polymer ?
#
loop_
_entity_poly.entity_id
_entity_poly.type
_entity_poly.pdbx_seq_one_letter_code
_entity_poly.pdbx_strand_id
1 'polypeptide(L)'
;SKLFKKIIIVTNYINRFKRKNYPKSVSIIKGGKERSDSSLQALKYLRKYNPMNVFIHDAARPNFSIKLLENISKSLKKNKAVVPVINPKDSIKFRTQNQIFNLKRNNLLLTQTPQAFKYKELYNLAIKQNEKITDEASLFTNQNYKIKFIPGENQNYKITYLDDIRTSKTYFGLGFDIHRLAKKKKLYLGGIRIPFHSGLKGHSDGDVILHAITDAILGATRKKDIGTYFPNTKKFKNIRSPKMLKPIINNLYKSNFSINNIDINLICEQPKVSKYRAKIINSISKLTNLNKNQINLKGKTVEKLGLIGKEKAIA
;
A
#
# COMPACT_ATOMS: atom_id res chain seq x y z
N SER A 1 11.75 -14.63 16.61
CA SER A 1 10.34 -15.04 16.61
C SER A 1 10.11 -16.12 17.66
N LYS A 2 9.07 -16.02 18.51
CA LYS A 2 8.71 -17.09 19.48
C LYS A 2 8.25 -18.40 18.81
N LEU A 3 7.98 -18.38 17.50
CA LEU A 3 7.48 -19.53 16.74
C LEU A 3 8.60 -20.45 16.22
N PHE A 4 9.81 -19.93 15.99
CA PHE A 4 10.90 -20.69 15.41
C PHE A 4 12.13 -20.69 16.31
N LYS A 5 12.65 -21.88 16.63
CA LYS A 5 13.91 -22.04 17.39
C LYS A 5 15.13 -21.68 16.55
N LYS A 6 15.07 -21.92 15.24
CA LYS A 6 16.17 -21.63 14.31
C LYS A 6 15.62 -21.12 12.98
N ILE A 7 16.29 -20.12 12.41
CA ILE A 7 16.02 -19.54 11.10
C ILE A 7 17.28 -19.64 10.26
N ILE A 8 17.18 -20.19 9.06
CA ILE A 8 18.30 -20.30 8.13
C ILE A 8 18.03 -19.39 6.93
N ILE A 9 18.90 -18.44 6.71
CA ILE A 9 18.90 -17.61 5.50
C ILE A 9 19.87 -18.25 4.52
N VAL A 10 19.35 -18.68 3.36
CA VAL A 10 20.14 -19.26 2.29
C VAL A 10 20.35 -18.23 1.20
N THR A 11 21.59 -17.90 0.87
CA THR A 11 21.90 -16.84 -0.11
C THR A 11 23.26 -17.01 -0.74
N ASN A 12 23.40 -16.61 -2.00
CA ASN A 12 24.70 -16.52 -2.67
C ASN A 12 25.42 -15.19 -2.37
N TYR A 13 24.75 -14.23 -1.72
CA TYR A 13 25.27 -12.90 -1.38
C TYR A 13 25.59 -12.77 0.12
N ILE A 14 26.32 -13.72 0.68
CA ILE A 14 26.60 -13.82 2.13
C ILE A 14 27.13 -12.51 2.71
N ASN A 15 28.01 -11.81 2.01
CA ASN A 15 28.64 -10.58 2.49
C ASN A 15 27.66 -9.42 2.69
N ARG A 16 26.56 -9.38 1.94
CA ARG A 16 25.48 -8.38 2.12
C ARG A 16 24.72 -8.58 3.44
N PHE A 17 24.67 -9.82 3.94
CA PHE A 17 23.93 -10.19 5.15
C PHE A 17 24.83 -10.21 6.40
N LYS A 18 26.14 -10.50 6.28
CA LYS A 18 27.09 -10.52 7.42
C LYS A 18 27.22 -9.17 8.14
N ARG A 19 26.92 -8.05 7.48
CA ARG A 19 27.00 -6.70 8.05
C ARG A 19 25.81 -6.34 8.97
N LYS A 20 24.79 -7.21 9.10
CA LYS A 20 23.63 -6.98 9.94
C LYS A 20 23.72 -7.83 11.20
N ASN A 21 23.45 -7.22 12.36
CA ASN A 21 23.35 -7.96 13.63
C ASN A 21 22.05 -8.77 13.65
N TYR A 22 22.14 -10.05 13.34
CA TYR A 22 21.02 -10.97 13.49
C TYR A 22 21.04 -11.63 14.87
N PRO A 23 19.87 -11.99 15.46
CA PRO A 23 19.80 -12.81 16.65
C PRO A 23 20.56 -14.13 16.49
N LYS A 24 21.07 -14.71 17.60
CA LYS A 24 21.77 -16.02 17.62
C LYS A 24 20.94 -17.17 17.00
N SER A 25 19.61 -17.04 16.96
CA SER A 25 18.69 -18.00 16.33
C SER A 25 18.79 -17.99 14.79
N VAL A 26 19.38 -16.97 14.18
CA VAL A 26 19.52 -16.84 12.72
C VAL A 26 20.90 -17.33 12.29
N SER A 27 20.95 -18.17 11.26
CA SER A 27 22.21 -18.55 10.59
C SER A 27 22.10 -18.24 9.11
N ILE A 28 23.23 -17.86 8.52
CA ILE A 28 23.33 -17.55 7.09
C ILE A 28 24.25 -18.58 6.47
N ILE A 29 23.77 -19.23 5.40
CA ILE A 29 24.53 -20.24 4.67
C ILE A 29 24.57 -19.93 3.18
N LYS A 30 25.54 -20.48 2.46
CA LYS A 30 25.66 -20.35 1.02
C LYS A 30 24.56 -21.17 0.34
N GLY A 31 23.92 -20.60 -0.67
CA GLY A 31 22.96 -21.31 -1.53
C GLY A 31 23.62 -22.18 -2.60
N GLY A 32 22.82 -23.04 -3.22
CA GLY A 32 23.18 -23.80 -4.39
C GLY A 32 22.97 -23.02 -5.69
N LYS A 33 23.11 -23.70 -6.82
CA LYS A 33 22.85 -23.14 -8.16
C LYS A 33 21.36 -22.88 -8.37
N GLU A 34 20.54 -23.79 -7.92
CA GLU A 34 19.08 -23.74 -8.07
C GLU A 34 18.40 -23.56 -6.70
N ARG A 35 17.08 -23.29 -6.72
CA ARG A 35 16.28 -23.16 -5.51
C ARG A 35 16.26 -24.46 -4.70
N SER A 36 16.06 -25.60 -5.38
CA SER A 36 16.07 -26.94 -4.79
C SER A 36 17.39 -27.26 -4.09
N ASP A 37 18.53 -26.92 -4.70
CA ASP A 37 19.86 -27.12 -4.10
C ASP A 37 20.00 -26.30 -2.82
N SER A 38 19.52 -25.06 -2.85
CA SER A 38 19.53 -24.16 -1.69
C SER A 38 18.71 -24.73 -0.53
N SER A 39 17.53 -25.27 -0.83
CA SER A 39 16.67 -25.93 0.15
C SER A 39 17.33 -27.18 0.73
N LEU A 40 17.95 -28.02 -0.12
CA LEU A 40 18.66 -29.21 0.32
C LEU A 40 19.86 -28.87 1.22
N GLN A 41 20.64 -27.83 0.89
CA GLN A 41 21.73 -27.36 1.75
C GLN A 41 21.23 -26.91 3.12
N ALA A 42 20.09 -26.18 3.16
CA ALA A 42 19.48 -25.81 4.42
C ALA A 42 19.03 -27.01 5.25
N LEU A 43 18.44 -28.01 4.60
CA LEU A 43 18.04 -29.26 5.24
C LEU A 43 19.24 -30.02 5.79
N LYS A 44 20.33 -30.16 5.02
CA LYS A 44 21.60 -30.77 5.47
C LYS A 44 22.18 -30.01 6.68
N TYR A 45 22.17 -28.68 6.65
CA TYR A 45 22.64 -27.85 7.77
C TYR A 45 21.78 -28.04 9.03
N LEU A 46 20.47 -28.22 8.88
CA LEU A 46 19.53 -28.42 9.98
C LEU A 46 19.65 -29.80 10.64
N ARG A 47 20.28 -30.80 9.98
CA ARG A 47 20.40 -32.18 10.51
C ARG A 47 21.00 -32.20 11.91
N LYS A 48 22.00 -31.40 12.21
CA LYS A 48 22.63 -31.31 13.55
C LYS A 48 21.70 -30.82 14.66
N TYR A 49 20.59 -30.17 14.34
CA TYR A 49 19.58 -29.71 15.29
C TYR A 49 18.42 -30.68 15.46
N ASN A 50 18.35 -31.70 14.63
CA ASN A 50 17.28 -32.72 14.60
C ASN A 50 15.86 -32.10 14.79
N PRO A 51 15.43 -31.14 13.97
CA PRO A 51 14.15 -30.48 14.14
C PRO A 51 13.00 -31.43 13.85
N MET A 52 11.89 -31.32 14.57
CA MET A 52 10.68 -32.07 14.30
C MET A 52 10.02 -31.61 13.00
N ASN A 53 9.96 -30.29 12.79
CA ASN A 53 9.27 -29.65 11.68
C ASN A 53 10.19 -28.64 11.01
N VAL A 54 9.98 -28.43 9.71
CA VAL A 54 10.65 -27.41 8.93
C VAL A 54 9.62 -26.61 8.12
N PHE A 55 9.86 -25.32 8.01
CA PHE A 55 9.11 -24.40 7.16
C PHE A 55 10.06 -23.89 6.08
N ILE A 56 9.63 -23.98 4.83
CA ILE A 56 10.38 -23.47 3.69
C ILE A 56 9.62 -22.30 3.11
N HIS A 57 10.33 -21.19 2.94
CA HIS A 57 9.72 -19.93 2.52
C HIS A 57 10.54 -19.21 1.47
N ASP A 58 9.88 -18.75 0.42
CA ASP A 58 10.48 -17.89 -0.60
C ASP A 58 10.66 -16.47 -0.06
N ALA A 59 11.89 -15.96 -0.04
CA ALA A 59 12.17 -14.58 0.36
C ALA A 59 11.43 -13.53 -0.50
N ALA A 60 11.00 -13.92 -1.70
CA ALA A 60 10.19 -13.10 -2.59
C ALA A 60 8.72 -12.96 -2.17
N ARG A 61 8.30 -13.53 -1.04
CA ARG A 61 6.93 -13.37 -0.49
C ARG A 61 6.96 -12.69 0.89
N PRO A 62 7.16 -11.37 0.96
CA PRO A 62 7.32 -10.67 2.24
C PRO A 62 6.03 -10.49 3.05
N ASN A 63 4.85 -10.69 2.43
CA ASN A 63 3.56 -10.23 2.97
C ASN A 63 2.68 -11.35 3.55
N PHE A 64 3.25 -12.41 4.11
CA PHE A 64 2.47 -13.42 4.82
C PHE A 64 2.14 -12.99 6.25
N SER A 65 0.98 -13.43 6.76
CA SER A 65 0.54 -13.09 8.13
C SER A 65 1.06 -14.08 9.19
N ILE A 66 1.09 -13.63 10.45
CA ILE A 66 1.35 -14.52 11.60
C ILE A 66 0.27 -15.59 11.69
N LYS A 67 -0.99 -15.23 11.42
CA LYS A 67 -2.13 -16.16 11.42
C LYS A 67 -1.94 -17.32 10.43
N LEU A 68 -1.36 -17.07 9.27
CA LEU A 68 -1.03 -18.12 8.30
C LEU A 68 -0.02 -19.11 8.91
N LEU A 69 1.04 -18.62 9.57
CA LEU A 69 2.02 -19.48 10.24
C LEU A 69 1.39 -20.34 11.34
N GLU A 70 0.49 -19.76 12.13
CA GLU A 70 -0.23 -20.47 13.20
C GLU A 70 -1.13 -21.56 12.62
N ASN A 71 -1.88 -21.27 11.55
CA ASN A 71 -2.73 -22.24 10.86
C ASN A 71 -1.91 -23.40 10.28
N ILE A 72 -0.78 -23.10 9.64
CA ILE A 72 0.16 -24.11 9.13
C ILE A 72 0.67 -24.98 10.29
N SER A 73 1.14 -24.36 11.37
CA SER A 73 1.67 -25.06 12.54
C SER A 73 0.64 -26.00 13.19
N LYS A 74 -0.60 -25.52 13.33
CA LYS A 74 -1.71 -26.33 13.87
C LYS A 74 -2.03 -27.52 12.97
N SER A 75 -2.07 -27.30 11.66
CA SER A 75 -2.36 -28.34 10.69
C SER A 75 -1.23 -29.37 10.60
N LEU A 76 0.03 -28.97 10.76
CA LEU A 76 1.21 -29.85 10.72
C LEU A 76 1.29 -30.83 11.91
N LYS A 77 0.58 -30.57 13.01
CA LYS A 77 0.50 -31.53 14.12
C LYS A 77 -0.04 -32.89 13.66
N LYS A 78 -1.02 -32.88 12.74
CA LYS A 78 -1.72 -34.07 12.26
C LYS A 78 -1.31 -34.54 10.85
N ASN A 79 -0.46 -33.79 10.15
CA ASN A 79 -0.10 -34.04 8.76
C ASN A 79 1.42 -34.03 8.57
N LYS A 80 1.91 -34.72 7.54
CA LYS A 80 3.34 -34.77 7.19
C LYS A 80 3.77 -33.56 6.38
N ALA A 81 2.85 -33.03 5.56
CA ALA A 81 3.05 -31.86 4.71
C ALA A 81 1.82 -30.95 4.74
N VAL A 82 2.03 -29.65 4.84
CA VAL A 82 0.99 -28.60 4.82
C VAL A 82 1.40 -27.51 3.86
N VAL A 83 0.53 -27.20 2.90
CA VAL A 83 0.79 -26.23 1.83
C VAL A 83 -0.38 -25.23 1.75
N PRO A 84 -0.14 -23.93 1.90
CA PRO A 84 -1.16 -22.93 1.66
C PRO A 84 -1.40 -22.76 0.16
N VAL A 85 -2.67 -22.64 -0.22
CA VAL A 85 -3.10 -22.52 -1.62
C VAL A 85 -4.14 -21.44 -1.79
N ILE A 86 -4.18 -20.84 -2.97
CA ILE A 86 -5.25 -19.97 -3.44
C ILE A 86 -5.77 -20.49 -4.78
N ASN A 87 -7.04 -20.24 -5.06
CA ASN A 87 -7.61 -20.56 -6.36
C ASN A 87 -7.23 -19.47 -7.37
N PRO A 88 -6.93 -19.83 -8.64
CA PRO A 88 -6.71 -18.84 -9.68
C PRO A 88 -7.99 -18.05 -9.94
N LYS A 89 -7.84 -16.72 -10.13
CA LYS A 89 -8.95 -15.81 -10.45
C LYS A 89 -9.24 -15.80 -11.94
N ASP A 90 -8.19 -15.88 -12.74
CA ASP A 90 -8.27 -15.79 -14.19
C ASP A 90 -8.46 -17.16 -14.85
N SER A 91 -8.88 -17.17 -16.11
CA SER A 91 -8.88 -18.37 -16.94
C SER A 91 -7.45 -18.80 -17.23
N ILE A 92 -7.16 -20.09 -17.01
CA ILE A 92 -5.84 -20.68 -17.26
C ILE A 92 -5.90 -21.50 -18.54
N LYS A 93 -4.95 -21.19 -19.44
CA LYS A 93 -4.71 -21.93 -20.66
C LYS A 93 -3.41 -22.72 -20.53
N PHE A 94 -3.45 -23.99 -20.87
CA PHE A 94 -2.26 -24.81 -20.98
C PHE A 94 -1.85 -24.88 -22.45
N ARG A 95 -0.64 -24.43 -22.77
CA ARG A 95 -0.08 -24.44 -24.13
C ARG A 95 0.93 -25.57 -24.28
N THR A 96 0.74 -26.38 -25.29
CA THR A 96 1.76 -27.26 -25.85
C THR A 96 2.33 -26.63 -27.11
N GLN A 97 3.28 -27.33 -27.79
CA GLN A 97 3.83 -26.84 -29.07
C GLN A 97 2.75 -26.59 -30.13
N ASN A 98 1.71 -27.43 -30.17
CA ASN A 98 0.72 -27.44 -31.26
C ASN A 98 -0.72 -27.09 -30.82
N GLN A 99 -1.01 -26.99 -29.52
CA GLN A 99 -2.39 -26.86 -29.04
C GLN A 99 -2.48 -26.01 -27.77
N ILE A 100 -3.66 -25.43 -27.58
CA ILE A 100 -4.03 -24.69 -26.35
C ILE A 100 -5.25 -25.37 -25.72
N PHE A 101 -5.11 -25.76 -24.47
CA PHE A 101 -6.17 -26.39 -23.68
C PHE A 101 -6.73 -25.45 -22.64
N ASN A 102 -8.03 -25.51 -22.41
CA ASN A 102 -8.69 -24.84 -21.31
C ASN A 102 -8.59 -25.69 -20.05
N LEU A 103 -7.98 -25.19 -19.00
CA LEU A 103 -7.98 -25.86 -17.71
C LEU A 103 -9.19 -25.42 -16.88
N LYS A 104 -9.88 -26.37 -16.26
CA LYS A 104 -10.97 -26.09 -15.33
C LYS A 104 -10.40 -25.44 -14.08
N ARG A 105 -10.63 -24.15 -13.91
CA ARG A 105 -10.10 -23.31 -12.81
C ARG A 105 -10.34 -23.93 -11.43
N ASN A 106 -11.49 -24.56 -11.21
CA ASN A 106 -11.85 -25.13 -9.91
C ASN A 106 -10.98 -26.34 -9.49
N ASN A 107 -10.27 -26.93 -10.45
CA ASN A 107 -9.37 -28.06 -10.20
C ASN A 107 -7.91 -27.61 -10.04
N LEU A 108 -7.64 -26.32 -10.08
CA LEU A 108 -6.28 -25.78 -10.03
C LEU A 108 -6.03 -25.10 -8.68
N LEU A 109 -4.85 -25.35 -8.13
CA LEU A 109 -4.38 -24.78 -6.89
C LEU A 109 -3.07 -24.03 -7.13
N LEU A 110 -3.02 -22.75 -6.79
CA LEU A 110 -1.79 -21.98 -6.80
C LEU A 110 -1.13 -22.11 -5.43
N THR A 111 -0.02 -22.83 -5.37
CA THR A 111 0.70 -23.06 -4.12
C THR A 111 1.46 -21.82 -3.68
N GLN A 112 1.42 -21.55 -2.39
CA GLN A 112 2.18 -20.48 -1.75
C GLN A 112 3.21 -21.04 -0.77
N THR A 113 4.14 -20.21 -0.33
CA THR A 113 5.00 -20.48 0.81
C THR A 113 4.68 -19.46 1.92
N PRO A 114 4.87 -19.80 3.23
CA PRO A 114 5.62 -20.93 3.76
C PRO A 114 4.93 -22.28 3.55
N GLN A 115 5.67 -23.28 3.07
CA GLN A 115 5.27 -24.69 3.09
C GLN A 115 5.90 -25.35 4.31
N ALA A 116 5.17 -26.25 4.99
CA ALA A 116 5.69 -26.87 6.19
C ALA A 116 5.61 -28.40 6.14
N PHE A 117 6.63 -29.02 6.67
CA PHE A 117 6.82 -30.46 6.56
C PHE A 117 7.35 -31.05 7.87
N LYS A 118 7.10 -32.36 8.09
CA LYS A 118 7.88 -33.15 9.02
C LYS A 118 9.31 -33.27 8.47
N TYR A 119 10.29 -32.85 9.29
CA TYR A 119 11.66 -32.70 8.81
C TYR A 119 12.24 -34.02 8.26
N LYS A 120 12.10 -35.13 9.00
CA LYS A 120 12.65 -36.43 8.58
C LYS A 120 12.11 -36.89 7.22
N GLU A 121 10.80 -36.75 7.04
CA GLU A 121 10.14 -37.09 5.78
C GLU A 121 10.66 -36.26 4.61
N LEU A 122 10.66 -34.94 4.77
CA LEU A 122 11.16 -34.05 3.71
C LEU A 122 12.65 -34.32 3.42
N TYR A 123 13.46 -34.46 4.45
CA TYR A 123 14.91 -34.74 4.28
C TYR A 123 15.16 -36.02 3.49
N ASN A 124 14.46 -37.13 3.83
CA ASN A 124 14.63 -38.40 3.17
C ASN A 124 14.16 -38.37 1.70
N LEU A 125 13.15 -37.58 1.38
CA LEU A 125 12.71 -37.37 0.00
C LEU A 125 13.72 -36.50 -0.77
N ALA A 126 14.16 -35.41 -0.15
CA ALA A 126 15.05 -34.43 -0.79
C ALA A 126 16.46 -35.00 -1.11
N ILE A 127 17.00 -35.92 -0.29
CA ILE A 127 18.32 -36.55 -0.58
C ILE A 127 18.28 -37.57 -1.68
N LYS A 128 17.10 -38.15 -2.00
CA LYS A 128 16.90 -39.14 -3.06
C LYS A 128 16.54 -38.52 -4.40
N GLN A 129 16.27 -37.22 -4.40
CA GLN A 129 15.81 -36.49 -5.58
C GLN A 129 16.95 -36.20 -6.54
N ASN A 130 16.86 -36.65 -7.78
CA ASN A 130 17.81 -36.37 -8.85
C ASN A 130 17.30 -35.33 -9.87
N GLU A 131 16.00 -35.00 -9.82
CA GLU A 131 15.39 -34.08 -10.77
C GLU A 131 15.18 -32.69 -10.17
N LYS A 132 15.11 -31.67 -11.00
CA LYS A 132 14.76 -30.30 -10.57
C LYS A 132 13.29 -30.24 -10.17
N ILE A 133 13.04 -29.74 -8.97
CA ILE A 133 11.69 -29.54 -8.45
C ILE A 133 11.35 -28.06 -8.38
N THR A 134 10.09 -27.74 -8.61
CA THR A 134 9.59 -26.35 -8.52
C THR A 134 9.32 -25.92 -7.07
N ASP A 135 8.87 -26.88 -6.24
CA ASP A 135 8.65 -26.68 -4.81
C ASP A 135 8.83 -28.01 -4.05
N GLU A 136 8.92 -27.96 -2.72
CA GLU A 136 9.13 -29.13 -1.89
C GLU A 136 7.87 -30.01 -1.77
N ALA A 137 6.70 -29.45 -2.02
CA ALA A 137 5.46 -30.22 -2.06
C ALA A 137 5.48 -31.26 -3.18
N SER A 138 6.14 -30.98 -4.31
CA SER A 138 6.30 -31.91 -5.43
C SER A 138 6.95 -33.22 -5.01
N LEU A 139 7.88 -33.21 -4.04
CA LEU A 139 8.51 -34.43 -3.52
C LEU A 139 7.49 -35.36 -2.84
N PHE A 140 6.49 -34.77 -2.21
CA PHE A 140 5.43 -35.57 -1.56
C PHE A 140 4.42 -36.10 -2.56
N THR A 141 4.00 -35.29 -3.55
CA THR A 141 3.06 -35.72 -4.57
C THR A 141 3.64 -36.84 -5.46
N ASN A 142 4.92 -36.73 -5.84
CA ASN A 142 5.59 -37.73 -6.68
C ASN A 142 5.74 -39.10 -5.99
N GLN A 143 5.63 -39.16 -4.66
CA GLN A 143 5.68 -40.40 -3.89
C GLN A 143 4.32 -40.76 -3.27
N ASN A 144 3.23 -40.19 -3.79
CA ASN A 144 1.85 -40.44 -3.35
C ASN A 144 1.61 -40.14 -1.85
N TYR A 145 2.42 -39.28 -1.23
CA TYR A 145 2.18 -38.81 0.13
C TYR A 145 1.02 -37.82 0.16
N LYS A 146 0.17 -37.95 1.15
CA LYS A 146 -0.95 -37.02 1.37
C LYS A 146 -0.46 -35.66 1.84
N ILE A 147 -0.76 -34.61 1.09
CA ILE A 147 -0.53 -33.22 1.44
C ILE A 147 -1.82 -32.62 1.98
N LYS A 148 -1.74 -31.89 3.07
CA LYS A 148 -2.84 -31.08 3.59
C LYS A 148 -2.77 -29.69 2.97
N PHE A 149 -3.65 -29.37 2.04
CA PHE A 149 -3.86 -28.03 1.55
C PHE A 149 -4.71 -27.23 2.53
N ILE A 150 -4.33 -25.97 2.77
CA ILE A 150 -5.06 -25.00 3.61
C ILE A 150 -5.24 -23.70 2.85
N PRO A 151 -6.23 -22.85 3.21
CA PRO A 151 -6.36 -21.54 2.61
C PRO A 151 -5.10 -20.69 2.77
N GLY A 152 -4.59 -20.16 1.66
CA GLY A 152 -3.54 -19.18 1.59
C GLY A 152 -4.08 -17.74 1.70
N GLU A 153 -3.24 -16.76 1.37
CA GLU A 153 -3.56 -15.33 1.48
C GLU A 153 -3.27 -14.61 0.17
N ASN A 154 -4.23 -13.84 -0.33
CA ASN A 154 -4.03 -13.06 -1.56
C ASN A 154 -2.89 -12.04 -1.43
N GLN A 155 -2.70 -11.46 -0.25
CA GLN A 155 -1.60 -10.54 0.02
C GLN A 155 -0.21 -11.21 0.05
N ASN A 156 -0.15 -12.54 0.19
CA ASN A 156 1.09 -13.33 0.16
C ASN A 156 1.50 -13.68 -1.27
N TYR A 157 1.43 -12.69 -2.18
CA TYR A 157 1.88 -12.84 -3.56
C TYR A 157 3.40 -12.92 -3.64
N LYS A 158 3.90 -13.51 -4.72
CA LYS A 158 5.35 -13.60 -5.00
C LYS A 158 5.78 -12.38 -5.81
N ILE A 159 6.75 -11.64 -5.31
CA ILE A 159 7.41 -10.57 -6.05
C ILE A 159 8.28 -11.24 -7.13
N THR A 160 7.88 -11.14 -8.37
CA THR A 160 8.56 -11.78 -9.52
C THR A 160 9.07 -10.73 -10.50
N TYR A 161 8.32 -9.64 -10.67
CA TYR A 161 8.62 -8.53 -11.57
C TYR A 161 8.86 -7.25 -10.79
N LEU A 162 9.52 -6.26 -11.43
CA LEU A 162 9.74 -4.94 -10.83
C LEU A 162 8.43 -4.22 -10.46
N ASP A 163 7.37 -4.46 -11.21
CA ASP A 163 6.06 -3.89 -10.93
C ASP A 163 5.43 -4.42 -9.64
N ASP A 164 5.79 -5.64 -9.22
CA ASP A 164 5.35 -6.20 -7.93
C ASP A 164 5.98 -5.47 -6.73
N ILE A 165 7.13 -4.79 -6.94
CA ILE A 165 7.83 -4.01 -5.90
C ILE A 165 7.25 -2.61 -5.76
N ARG A 166 6.44 -2.16 -6.72
CA ARG A 166 5.77 -0.86 -6.67
C ARG A 166 4.69 -0.85 -5.58
N THR A 167 5.15 -0.85 -4.32
CA THR A 167 4.31 -0.35 -3.24
C THR A 167 3.98 1.09 -3.60
N SER A 168 2.72 1.40 -3.82
CA SER A 168 2.27 2.77 -4.01
C SER A 168 2.76 3.59 -2.81
N LYS A 169 3.81 4.39 -3.02
CA LYS A 169 4.29 5.28 -1.96
C LYS A 169 3.19 6.29 -1.67
N THR A 170 2.68 6.29 -0.47
CA THR A 170 1.72 7.28 -0.02
C THR A 170 2.46 8.49 0.53
N TYR A 171 2.13 9.67 0.02
CA TYR A 171 2.65 10.95 0.48
C TYR A 171 1.52 11.70 1.18
N PHE A 172 1.87 12.44 2.21
CA PHE A 172 0.94 13.29 2.94
C PHE A 172 1.31 14.74 2.71
N GLY A 173 0.32 15.59 2.58
CA GLY A 173 0.49 17.03 2.48
C GLY A 173 -0.46 17.75 3.40
N LEU A 174 0.03 18.80 4.04
CA LEU A 174 -0.73 19.75 4.85
C LEU A 174 -0.74 21.09 4.15
N GLY A 175 -1.89 21.72 4.08
CA GLY A 175 -2.06 23.10 3.63
C GLY A 175 -2.88 23.88 4.64
N PHE A 176 -2.50 25.12 4.86
CA PHE A 176 -3.21 26.04 5.73
C PHE A 176 -3.26 27.42 5.07
N ASP A 177 -4.44 28.04 5.11
CA ASP A 177 -4.59 29.42 4.65
C ASP A 177 -5.60 30.15 5.52
N ILE A 178 -5.40 31.45 5.69
CA ILE A 178 -6.27 32.35 6.44
C ILE A 178 -6.39 33.69 5.74
N HIS A 179 -7.60 34.14 5.53
CA HIS A 179 -7.86 35.43 4.92
C HIS A 179 -8.81 36.28 5.76
N ARG A 180 -8.57 37.61 5.74
CA ARG A 180 -9.39 38.60 6.41
C ARG A 180 -10.71 38.80 5.67
N LEU A 181 -11.82 38.88 6.39
CA LEU A 181 -13.12 39.30 5.87
C LEU A 181 -13.16 40.80 5.58
N ALA A 182 -13.73 41.17 4.45
CA ALA A 182 -13.91 42.53 4.00
C ALA A 182 -15.32 42.77 3.44
N LYS A 183 -15.95 43.88 3.84
CA LYS A 183 -17.24 44.30 3.27
C LYS A 183 -17.12 44.55 1.76
N LYS A 184 -18.24 44.46 1.03
CA LYS A 184 -18.35 44.67 -0.43
C LYS A 184 -17.56 43.67 -1.27
N LYS A 185 -17.00 42.59 -0.70
CA LYS A 185 -16.39 41.50 -1.43
C LYS A 185 -17.32 40.27 -1.49
N LYS A 186 -17.22 39.49 -2.58
CA LYS A 186 -17.95 38.24 -2.72
C LYS A 186 -17.19 37.14 -1.99
N LEU A 187 -17.88 36.31 -1.22
CA LEU A 187 -17.28 35.17 -0.54
C LEU A 187 -17.25 33.94 -1.49
N TYR A 188 -16.07 33.35 -1.62
CA TYR A 188 -15.86 32.08 -2.33
C TYR A 188 -15.25 31.06 -1.39
N LEU A 189 -15.82 29.84 -1.35
CA LEU A 189 -15.34 28.73 -0.55
C LEU A 189 -15.47 27.44 -1.36
N GLY A 190 -14.36 26.74 -1.56
CA GLY A 190 -14.30 25.51 -2.36
C GLY A 190 -14.74 25.70 -3.82
N GLY A 191 -14.44 26.88 -4.40
CA GLY A 191 -14.73 27.23 -5.79
C GLY A 191 -16.12 27.77 -6.06
N ILE A 192 -17.04 27.77 -5.07
CA ILE A 192 -18.42 28.27 -5.22
C ILE A 192 -18.63 29.60 -4.49
N ARG A 193 -19.53 30.41 -5.02
CA ARG A 193 -19.98 31.65 -4.34
C ARG A 193 -20.93 31.29 -3.19
N ILE A 194 -20.61 31.83 -2.01
CA ILE A 194 -21.44 31.74 -0.80
C ILE A 194 -22.20 33.06 -0.60
N PRO A 195 -23.53 33.07 -0.47
CA PRO A 195 -24.27 34.24 -0.09
C PRO A 195 -23.89 34.69 1.33
N PHE A 196 -23.15 35.79 1.43
CA PHE A 196 -22.70 36.38 2.69
C PHE A 196 -22.40 37.87 2.49
N HIS A 197 -22.57 38.66 3.54
CA HIS A 197 -22.41 40.15 3.49
C HIS A 197 -20.96 40.60 3.28
N SER A 198 -20.00 39.71 3.50
CA SER A 198 -18.57 39.99 3.37
C SER A 198 -17.89 38.88 2.61
N GLY A 199 -16.74 39.15 1.99
CA GLY A 199 -15.91 38.16 1.33
C GLY A 199 -14.44 38.25 1.76
N LEU A 200 -13.61 37.34 1.35
CA LEU A 200 -12.22 37.26 1.75
C LEU A 200 -11.36 38.24 0.95
N LYS A 201 -10.45 38.94 1.65
CA LYS A 201 -9.50 39.86 1.05
C LYS A 201 -8.23 39.10 0.69
N GLY A 202 -7.93 39.03 -0.60
CA GLY A 202 -6.72 38.43 -1.14
C GLY A 202 -6.34 39.05 -2.47
N HIS A 203 -5.20 38.66 -3.03
CA HIS A 203 -4.78 39.03 -4.38
C HIS A 203 -5.63 38.31 -5.44
N SER A 204 -6.10 37.09 -5.11
CA SER A 204 -7.07 36.27 -5.85
C SER A 204 -8.50 36.49 -5.33
N ASP A 205 -9.38 35.52 -5.50
CA ASP A 205 -10.71 35.49 -4.89
C ASP A 205 -10.71 35.11 -3.40
N GLY A 206 -9.54 34.79 -2.82
CA GLY A 206 -9.34 34.52 -1.40
C GLY A 206 -9.98 33.20 -0.92
N ASP A 207 -10.19 32.23 -1.77
CA ASP A 207 -10.78 30.94 -1.41
C ASP A 207 -9.80 30.09 -0.57
N VAL A 208 -9.89 30.22 0.75
CA VAL A 208 -9.00 29.54 1.72
C VAL A 208 -9.00 28.02 1.57
N ILE A 209 -10.14 27.43 1.16
CA ILE A 209 -10.23 25.98 0.96
C ILE A 209 -9.37 25.55 -0.22
N LEU A 210 -9.53 26.21 -1.37
CA LEU A 210 -8.77 25.81 -2.57
C LEU A 210 -7.29 26.17 -2.47
N HIS A 211 -6.93 27.25 -1.73
CA HIS A 211 -5.53 27.57 -1.45
C HIS A 211 -4.88 26.49 -0.57
N ALA A 212 -5.54 26.12 0.55
CA ALA A 212 -5.03 25.07 1.43
C ALA A 212 -4.91 23.71 0.70
N ILE A 213 -5.89 23.33 -0.15
CA ILE A 213 -5.80 22.12 -0.98
C ILE A 213 -4.61 22.20 -1.94
N THR A 214 -4.40 23.36 -2.56
CA THR A 214 -3.26 23.56 -3.48
C THR A 214 -1.93 23.36 -2.76
N ASP A 215 -1.74 23.97 -1.61
CA ASP A 215 -0.52 23.85 -0.81
C ASP A 215 -0.32 22.41 -0.27
N ALA A 216 -1.40 21.74 0.15
CA ALA A 216 -1.32 20.34 0.56
C ALA A 216 -0.80 19.45 -0.59
N ILE A 217 -1.29 19.63 -1.82
CA ILE A 217 -0.84 18.88 -3.00
C ILE A 217 0.62 19.20 -3.33
N LEU A 218 1.00 20.47 -3.33
CA LEU A 218 2.36 20.92 -3.58
C LEU A 218 3.32 20.34 -2.53
N GLY A 219 2.97 20.40 -1.25
CA GLY A 219 3.76 19.85 -0.14
C GLY A 219 3.93 18.32 -0.25
N ALA A 220 2.85 17.57 -0.49
CA ALA A 220 2.90 16.11 -0.70
C ALA A 220 3.82 15.72 -1.86
N THR A 221 3.91 16.55 -2.90
CA THR A 221 4.76 16.32 -4.08
C THR A 221 6.14 16.99 -3.99
N ARG A 222 6.53 17.49 -2.81
CA ARG A 222 7.82 18.15 -2.54
C ARG A 222 8.06 19.37 -3.43
N LYS A 223 7.01 20.10 -3.73
CA LYS A 223 7.06 21.36 -4.49
C LYS A 223 6.97 22.55 -3.57
N LYS A 224 7.28 23.73 -4.12
CA LYS A 224 7.14 25.01 -3.40
C LYS A 224 5.65 25.37 -3.23
N ASP A 225 5.38 26.40 -2.44
CA ASP A 225 4.06 26.90 -2.08
C ASP A 225 3.29 27.57 -3.23
N ILE A 226 2.00 27.82 -3.00
CA ILE A 226 1.09 28.47 -3.93
C ILE A 226 1.59 29.87 -4.34
N GLY A 227 2.24 30.63 -3.43
CA GLY A 227 2.77 31.96 -3.72
C GLY A 227 3.91 31.96 -4.74
N THR A 228 4.71 30.89 -4.75
CA THR A 228 5.76 30.70 -5.78
C THR A 228 5.16 30.45 -7.17
N TYR A 229 4.07 29.70 -7.26
CA TYR A 229 3.41 29.38 -8.54
C TYR A 229 2.52 30.52 -9.05
N PHE A 230 1.93 31.27 -8.15
CA PHE A 230 0.99 32.37 -8.44
C PHE A 230 1.37 33.63 -7.64
N PRO A 231 2.52 34.24 -7.95
CA PRO A 231 2.99 35.41 -7.22
C PRO A 231 2.05 36.60 -7.37
N ASN A 232 2.13 37.55 -6.42
CA ASN A 232 1.33 38.79 -6.35
C ASN A 232 1.66 39.78 -7.47
N THR A 233 1.50 39.37 -8.72
CA THR A 233 1.74 40.20 -9.92
C THR A 233 0.42 40.59 -10.59
N LYS A 234 0.46 41.60 -11.48
CA LYS A 234 -0.71 42.05 -12.25
C LYS A 234 -1.36 40.90 -13.01
N LYS A 235 -0.58 39.91 -13.49
CA LYS A 235 -1.02 38.73 -14.23
C LYS A 235 -2.02 37.86 -13.44
N PHE A 236 -1.85 37.73 -12.15
CA PHE A 236 -2.68 36.88 -11.27
C PHE A 236 -3.67 37.66 -10.41
N LYS A 237 -3.75 38.97 -10.58
CA LYS A 237 -4.70 39.82 -9.85
C LYS A 237 -6.13 39.40 -10.12
N ASN A 238 -6.92 39.19 -9.06
CA ASN A 238 -8.33 38.74 -9.13
C ASN A 238 -8.55 37.36 -9.81
N ILE A 239 -7.50 36.54 -9.94
CA ILE A 239 -7.65 35.19 -10.48
C ILE A 239 -8.58 34.37 -9.57
N ARG A 240 -9.40 33.52 -10.18
CA ARG A 240 -10.24 32.57 -9.45
C ARG A 240 -9.42 31.35 -9.02
N SER A 241 -9.54 30.93 -7.76
CA SER A 241 -8.79 29.80 -7.20
C SER A 241 -8.99 28.47 -7.94
N PRO A 242 -10.17 28.13 -8.55
CA PRO A 242 -10.28 26.99 -9.45
C PRO A 242 -9.31 27.02 -10.65
N LYS A 243 -9.01 28.22 -11.18
CA LYS A 243 -8.03 28.38 -12.27
C LYS A 243 -6.59 28.17 -11.78
N MET A 244 -6.31 28.40 -10.51
CA MET A 244 -5.02 28.12 -9.88
C MET A 244 -4.85 26.62 -9.59
N LEU A 245 -5.86 25.97 -9.04
CA LEU A 245 -5.82 24.55 -8.70
C LEU A 245 -5.74 23.63 -9.93
N LYS A 246 -6.45 23.95 -11.01
CA LYS A 246 -6.52 23.09 -12.22
C LYS A 246 -5.16 22.70 -12.81
N PRO A 247 -4.20 23.58 -13.06
CA PRO A 247 -2.87 23.21 -13.56
C PRO A 247 -2.10 22.34 -12.55
N ILE A 248 -2.27 22.55 -11.24
CA ILE A 248 -1.62 21.74 -10.21
C ILE A 248 -2.15 20.30 -10.24
N ILE A 249 -3.47 20.14 -10.31
CA ILE A 249 -4.13 18.81 -10.46
C ILE A 249 -3.68 18.11 -11.76
N ASN A 250 -3.66 18.83 -12.89
CA ASN A 250 -3.23 18.26 -14.15
C ASN A 250 -1.76 17.77 -14.10
N ASN A 251 -0.87 18.55 -13.50
CA ASN A 251 0.53 18.16 -13.33
C ASN A 251 0.69 16.98 -12.37
N LEU A 252 -0.12 16.90 -11.30
CA LEU A 252 -0.15 15.78 -10.38
C LEU A 252 -0.43 14.47 -11.12
N TYR A 253 -1.55 14.43 -11.89
CA TYR A 253 -1.95 13.23 -12.62
C TYR A 253 -1.00 12.88 -13.76
N LYS A 254 -0.45 13.86 -14.49
CA LYS A 254 0.60 13.63 -15.51
C LYS A 254 1.87 13.01 -14.91
N SER A 255 2.15 13.26 -13.63
CA SER A 255 3.28 12.68 -12.91
C SER A 255 2.96 11.32 -12.25
N ASN A 256 1.85 10.68 -12.64
CA ASN A 256 1.37 9.39 -12.10
C ASN A 256 1.09 9.40 -10.58
N PHE A 257 0.77 10.55 -10.01
CA PHE A 257 0.23 10.65 -8.66
C PHE A 257 -1.29 10.61 -8.70
N SER A 258 -1.90 10.08 -7.65
CA SER A 258 -3.34 10.13 -7.42
C SER A 258 -3.63 10.64 -6.00
N ILE A 259 -4.77 11.30 -5.82
CA ILE A 259 -5.20 11.74 -4.50
C ILE A 259 -6.06 10.64 -3.90
N ASN A 260 -5.73 10.16 -2.70
CA ASN A 260 -6.51 9.16 -1.99
C ASN A 260 -7.73 9.78 -1.30
N ASN A 261 -7.52 10.87 -0.58
CA ASN A 261 -8.59 11.60 0.11
C ASN A 261 -8.15 13.04 0.41
N ILE A 262 -9.13 13.90 0.68
CA ILE A 262 -8.96 15.26 1.18
C ILE A 262 -9.82 15.42 2.43
N ASP A 263 -9.21 15.83 3.56
CA ASP A 263 -9.91 16.13 4.79
C ASP A 263 -9.69 17.63 5.14
N ILE A 264 -10.79 18.38 5.27
CA ILE A 264 -10.78 19.85 5.37
C ILE A 264 -11.40 20.27 6.68
N ASN A 265 -10.72 21.13 7.41
CA ASN A 265 -11.29 21.90 8.51
C ASN A 265 -11.48 23.34 8.05
N LEU A 266 -12.72 23.79 7.88
CA LEU A 266 -13.04 25.19 7.63
C LEU A 266 -13.40 25.84 8.95
N ILE A 267 -12.59 26.83 9.36
CA ILE A 267 -12.68 27.47 10.66
C ILE A 267 -13.28 28.86 10.49
N CYS A 268 -14.54 29.03 10.94
CA CYS A 268 -15.26 30.29 10.90
C CYS A 268 -16.45 30.29 11.86
N GLU A 269 -16.84 31.42 12.37
CA GLU A 269 -18.11 31.61 13.12
C GLU A 269 -19.30 31.62 12.16
N GLN A 270 -19.16 32.38 11.09
CA GLN A 270 -20.14 32.53 10.01
C GLN A 270 -19.41 32.53 8.65
N PRO A 271 -20.10 32.09 7.55
CA PRO A 271 -21.43 31.46 7.50
C PRO A 271 -21.42 30.03 8.05
N LYS A 272 -22.58 29.51 8.46
CA LYS A 272 -22.69 28.10 8.93
C LYS A 272 -22.36 27.14 7.79
N VAL A 273 -21.26 26.42 7.92
CA VAL A 273 -20.67 25.53 6.89
C VAL A 273 -21.64 24.40 6.49
N SER A 274 -22.42 23.89 7.44
CA SER A 274 -23.38 22.81 7.21
C SER A 274 -24.35 23.08 6.06
N LYS A 275 -24.81 24.33 5.91
CA LYS A 275 -25.73 24.74 4.82
C LYS A 275 -25.10 24.59 3.42
N TYR A 276 -23.79 24.69 3.31
CA TYR A 276 -23.07 24.70 2.03
C TYR A 276 -22.19 23.47 1.81
N ARG A 277 -22.06 22.61 2.82
CA ARG A 277 -21.17 21.45 2.85
C ARG A 277 -21.29 20.57 1.58
N ALA A 278 -22.50 20.15 1.24
CA ALA A 278 -22.74 19.30 0.07
C ALA A 278 -22.35 19.98 -1.25
N LYS A 279 -22.64 21.29 -1.39
CA LYS A 279 -22.27 22.07 -2.58
C LYS A 279 -20.78 22.26 -2.71
N ILE A 280 -20.07 22.52 -1.61
CA ILE A 280 -18.61 22.67 -1.56
C ILE A 280 -17.95 21.32 -1.93
N ILE A 281 -18.34 20.21 -1.30
CA ILE A 281 -17.80 18.89 -1.60
C ILE A 281 -18.02 18.54 -3.10
N ASN A 282 -19.21 18.82 -3.64
CA ASN A 282 -19.48 18.57 -5.05
C ASN A 282 -18.59 19.40 -6.00
N SER A 283 -18.30 20.64 -5.64
CA SER A 283 -17.40 21.51 -6.39
C SER A 283 -15.97 20.98 -6.36
N ILE A 284 -15.44 20.65 -5.16
CA ILE A 284 -14.10 20.10 -5.00
C ILE A 284 -13.96 18.75 -5.74
N SER A 285 -14.99 17.88 -5.65
CA SER A 285 -15.04 16.60 -6.38
C SER A 285 -14.83 16.81 -7.90
N LYS A 286 -15.54 17.78 -8.49
CA LYS A 286 -15.39 18.12 -9.91
C LYS A 286 -14.03 18.71 -10.27
N LEU A 287 -13.44 19.51 -9.38
CA LEU A 287 -12.13 20.15 -9.61
C LEU A 287 -10.96 19.16 -9.49
N THR A 288 -11.11 18.15 -8.65
CA THR A 288 -10.05 17.17 -8.32
C THR A 288 -10.24 15.80 -8.98
N ASN A 289 -11.37 15.55 -9.64
CA ASN A 289 -11.79 14.24 -10.15
C ASN A 289 -11.91 13.16 -9.07
N LEU A 290 -12.13 13.54 -7.81
CA LEU A 290 -12.34 12.61 -6.69
C LEU A 290 -13.83 12.26 -6.55
N ASN A 291 -14.12 11.07 -6.04
CA ASN A 291 -15.46 10.75 -5.57
C ASN A 291 -15.78 11.56 -4.31
N LYS A 292 -17.04 11.89 -4.09
CA LYS A 292 -17.48 12.68 -2.93
C LYS A 292 -17.14 12.04 -1.58
N ASN A 293 -17.11 10.70 -1.51
CA ASN A 293 -16.72 9.95 -0.31
C ASN A 293 -15.22 10.01 0.02
N GLN A 294 -14.40 10.52 -0.90
CA GLN A 294 -12.98 10.79 -0.67
C GLN A 294 -12.72 12.21 -0.14
N ILE A 295 -13.78 13.04 0.00
CA ILE A 295 -13.66 14.42 0.45
C ILE A 295 -14.49 14.59 1.71
N ASN A 296 -13.84 14.99 2.79
CA ASN A 296 -14.50 15.37 4.03
C ASN A 296 -14.34 16.86 4.27
N LEU A 297 -15.42 17.52 4.71
CA LEU A 297 -15.41 18.94 5.09
C LEU A 297 -16.07 19.07 6.47
N LYS A 298 -15.31 19.59 7.42
CA LYS A 298 -15.74 19.87 8.80
C LYS A 298 -15.75 21.38 9.01
N GLY A 299 -16.85 21.93 9.49
CA GLY A 299 -16.91 23.30 9.98
C GLY A 299 -16.54 23.35 11.47
N LYS A 300 -15.71 24.29 11.85
CA LYS A 300 -15.29 24.52 13.24
C LYS A 300 -15.50 25.99 13.62
N THR A 301 -16.02 26.22 14.82
CA THR A 301 -15.99 27.53 15.48
C THR A 301 -14.73 27.61 16.37
N VAL A 302 -14.39 28.80 16.80
CA VAL A 302 -13.27 29.05 17.73
C VAL A 302 -13.77 29.62 19.04
N GLU A 303 -15.01 29.37 19.40
CA GLU A 303 -15.64 29.83 20.65
C GLU A 303 -15.47 31.36 20.88
N LYS A 304 -15.64 32.10 19.79
CA LYS A 304 -15.49 33.58 19.77
C LYS A 304 -14.06 34.11 20.08
N LEU A 305 -13.07 33.23 20.08
CA LEU A 305 -11.68 33.61 20.33
C LEU A 305 -11.00 34.22 19.09
N GLY A 306 -10.13 35.18 19.30
CA GLY A 306 -9.25 35.77 18.29
C GLY A 306 -9.96 36.45 17.13
N LEU A 307 -9.27 36.54 15.98
CA LEU A 307 -9.78 37.22 14.78
C LEU A 307 -10.95 36.45 14.13
N ILE A 308 -10.91 35.13 14.14
CA ILE A 308 -11.96 34.30 13.57
C ILE A 308 -13.22 34.40 14.44
N GLY A 309 -13.07 34.34 15.76
CA GLY A 309 -14.19 34.47 16.71
C GLY A 309 -14.86 35.84 16.67
N LYS A 310 -14.13 36.87 16.28
CA LYS A 310 -14.65 38.26 16.06
C LYS A 310 -15.19 38.42 14.62
N GLU A 311 -15.35 37.36 13.85
CA GLU A 311 -15.80 37.38 12.46
C GLU A 311 -14.97 38.27 11.53
N LYS A 312 -13.65 38.42 11.82
CA LYS A 312 -12.72 39.24 11.03
C LYS A 312 -11.91 38.38 10.02
N ALA A 313 -11.90 37.06 10.14
CA ALA A 313 -11.17 36.14 9.27
C ALA A 313 -11.88 34.78 9.15
N ILE A 314 -11.51 34.04 8.10
CA ILE A 314 -11.83 32.62 7.89
C ILE A 314 -10.53 31.87 7.57
N ALA A 315 -10.36 30.68 8.14
CA ALA A 315 -9.23 29.80 7.87
C ALA A 315 -9.69 28.41 7.43
#